data_477ee4445f40c1bf444107eeb3630b52
#
_entry.id   477ee4445f40c1bf444107eeb3630b52
#
_cell.length_a   1.000
_cell.length_b   1.000
_cell.length_c   1.000
_cell.angle_alpha   90.00
_cell.angle_beta   90.00
_cell.angle_gamma   90.00
#
_symmetry.space_group_name_H-M   'P 1'
#
loop_
_entity.id
_entity.type
_entity.pdbx_description
1 polymer ?
#
loop_
_entity_poly.entity_id
_entity_poly.type
_entity_poly.pdbx_seq_one_letter_code
_entity_poly.pdbx_strand_id
1 'polypeptide(L)'
;MRQAIRALGWANAIFWIILLLFAITVVYSAVQIQPRFGEPSVTNSNGAFVVSLPLSIYNGGFYDINRFNITTQISDNRGSAINRSSTLVPVLPKGENTTIEHRMTLSIKQAATSNLSYLLFNDSELNVEAIVKLVYANAFPIEISSNFTTSWGAPFANLTLGNIVLISSTRVSMPVSFENHSFLGMNGTLRLEIVDSTNNAVGGTSVAFDAPPETRFERSIEVTVSGSPAQIREARLYFETPFLEYGPVVFSLV
;
A
#
# COMPACT_ATOMS: atom_id res chain seq x y z
N MET A 1 6.85 -54.46 44.01
CA MET A 1 6.87 -52.98 43.97
C MET A 1 8.22 -52.38 43.53
N ARG A 2 9.38 -52.75 44.05
CA ARG A 2 10.67 -52.10 43.68
C ARG A 2 11.07 -52.24 42.20
N GLN A 3 10.70 -53.34 41.50
CA GLN A 3 11.00 -53.52 40.08
C GLN A 3 10.14 -52.62 39.16
N ALA A 4 8.86 -52.41 39.50
CA ALA A 4 7.97 -51.51 38.75
C ALA A 4 8.42 -50.05 38.85
N ILE A 5 8.88 -49.59 40.02
CA ILE A 5 9.41 -48.23 40.18
C ILE A 5 10.70 -48.02 39.39
N ARG A 6 11.59 -49.03 39.34
CA ARG A 6 12.82 -48.97 38.53
C ARG A 6 12.47 -48.96 37.03
N ALA A 7 11.53 -49.78 36.56
CA ALA A 7 11.08 -49.79 35.18
C ALA A 7 10.47 -48.43 34.77
N LEU A 8 9.67 -47.82 35.64
CA LEU A 8 9.11 -46.49 35.42
C LEU A 8 10.20 -45.39 35.35
N GLY A 9 11.23 -45.50 36.21
CA GLY A 9 12.38 -44.58 36.16
C GLY A 9 13.16 -44.69 34.86
N TRP A 10 13.43 -45.89 34.36
CA TRP A 10 14.07 -46.10 33.06
C TRP A 10 13.20 -45.60 31.89
N ALA A 11 11.89 -45.87 31.88
CA ALA A 11 10.98 -45.39 30.88
C ALA A 11 10.97 -43.84 30.80
N ASN A 12 10.94 -43.20 31.99
CA ASN A 12 11.02 -41.74 32.04
C ASN A 12 12.36 -41.21 31.53
N ALA A 13 13.49 -41.83 31.88
CA ALA A 13 14.81 -41.42 31.38
C ALA A 13 14.92 -41.56 29.86
N ILE A 14 14.43 -42.69 29.31
CA ILE A 14 14.38 -42.93 27.86
C ILE A 14 13.51 -41.88 27.16
N PHE A 15 12.34 -41.58 27.72
CA PHE A 15 11.44 -40.55 27.21
C PHE A 15 12.15 -39.18 27.09
N TRP A 16 12.84 -38.74 28.16
CA TRP A 16 13.59 -37.48 28.13
C TRP A 16 14.75 -37.47 27.14
N ILE A 17 15.45 -38.58 26.97
CA ILE A 17 16.50 -38.71 25.96
C ILE A 17 15.92 -38.59 24.55
N ILE A 18 14.82 -39.26 24.26
CA ILE A 18 14.13 -39.16 22.94
C ILE A 18 13.66 -37.74 22.68
N LEU A 19 13.07 -37.08 23.69
CA LEU A 19 12.57 -35.71 23.59
C LEU A 19 13.72 -34.72 23.34
N LEU A 20 14.86 -34.90 24.03
CA LEU A 20 16.05 -34.09 23.82
C LEU A 20 16.63 -34.26 22.42
N LEU A 21 16.76 -35.51 21.95
CA LEU A 21 17.22 -35.81 20.59
C LEU A 21 16.27 -35.22 19.54
N PHE A 22 14.96 -35.32 19.75
CA PHE A 22 13.98 -34.70 18.87
C PHE A 22 14.14 -33.17 18.84
N ALA A 23 14.27 -32.51 20.00
CA ALA A 23 14.49 -31.08 20.07
C ALA A 23 15.78 -30.64 19.32
N ILE A 24 16.86 -31.37 19.49
CA ILE A 24 18.13 -31.11 18.77
C ILE A 24 17.93 -31.27 17.26
N THR A 25 17.25 -32.31 16.79
CA THR A 25 17.00 -32.53 15.37
C THR A 25 16.09 -31.44 14.77
N VAL A 26 15.11 -30.94 15.53
CA VAL A 26 14.24 -29.85 15.11
C VAL A 26 15.03 -28.55 14.93
N VAL A 27 15.87 -28.19 15.91
CA VAL A 27 16.70 -26.97 15.82
C VAL A 27 17.70 -27.07 14.67
N TYR A 28 18.43 -28.18 14.56
CA TYR A 28 19.36 -28.40 13.47
C TYR A 28 18.68 -28.33 12.10
N SER A 29 17.50 -28.92 12.00
CA SER A 29 16.71 -28.95 10.78
C SER A 29 16.17 -27.55 10.40
N ALA A 30 15.77 -26.75 11.36
CA ALA A 30 15.26 -25.41 11.13
C ALA A 30 16.30 -24.46 10.50
N VAL A 31 17.57 -24.59 10.84
CA VAL A 31 18.65 -23.78 10.26
C VAL A 31 18.96 -24.13 8.80
N GLN A 32 18.43 -25.25 8.29
CA GLN A 32 18.56 -25.63 6.87
C GLN A 32 17.48 -25.00 5.97
N ILE A 33 16.54 -24.26 6.54
CA ILE A 33 15.50 -23.55 5.78
C ILE A 33 16.11 -22.29 5.19
N GLN A 34 16.02 -22.12 3.86
CA GLN A 34 16.62 -21.00 3.14
C GLN A 34 15.53 -20.19 2.42
N PRO A 35 15.04 -19.10 3.01
CA PRO A 35 14.18 -18.17 2.30
C PRO A 35 15.00 -17.29 1.35
N ARG A 36 14.47 -17.03 0.17
CA ARG A 36 15.01 -16.11 -0.83
C ARG A 36 13.92 -15.20 -1.31
N PHE A 37 14.13 -13.91 -1.19
CA PHE A 37 13.22 -12.89 -1.72
C PHE A 37 13.65 -12.54 -3.14
N GLY A 38 12.70 -12.55 -4.07
CA GLY A 38 12.90 -12.04 -5.42
C GLY A 38 12.68 -10.52 -5.46
N GLU A 39 12.88 -9.95 -6.63
CA GLU A 39 12.63 -8.52 -6.83
C GLU A 39 11.13 -8.23 -6.79
N PRO A 40 10.68 -7.24 -6.01
CA PRO A 40 9.29 -6.83 -5.99
C PRO A 40 8.93 -6.21 -7.36
N SER A 41 7.74 -6.51 -7.83
CA SER A 41 7.19 -5.90 -9.04
C SER A 41 5.90 -5.16 -8.71
N VAL A 42 5.70 -4.02 -9.39
CA VAL A 42 4.48 -3.23 -9.27
C VAL A 42 3.77 -3.25 -10.61
N THR A 43 2.53 -3.70 -10.60
CA THR A 43 1.67 -3.69 -11.78
C THR A 43 0.40 -2.91 -11.51
N ASN A 44 -0.12 -2.27 -12.55
CA ASN A 44 -1.41 -1.59 -12.49
C ASN A 44 -2.49 -2.52 -13.04
N SER A 45 -3.53 -2.76 -12.26
CA SER A 45 -4.69 -3.57 -12.68
C SER A 45 -5.98 -2.93 -12.18
N ASN A 46 -6.83 -2.50 -13.12
CA ASN A 46 -8.16 -1.95 -12.85
C ASN A 46 -8.21 -0.84 -11.79
N GLY A 47 -7.25 0.07 -11.81
CA GLY A 47 -7.20 1.19 -10.86
C GLY A 47 -6.68 0.84 -9.47
N ALA A 48 -6.06 -0.30 -9.34
CA ALA A 48 -5.33 -0.71 -8.16
C ALA A 48 -3.89 -1.06 -8.51
N PHE A 49 -2.98 -0.70 -7.64
CA PHE A 49 -1.59 -1.12 -7.73
C PHE A 49 -1.42 -2.44 -7.01
N VAL A 50 -0.93 -3.43 -7.74
CA VAL A 50 -0.60 -4.75 -7.20
C VAL A 50 0.91 -4.82 -7.06
N VAL A 51 1.36 -4.84 -5.81
CA VAL A 51 2.74 -5.11 -5.46
C VAL A 51 2.89 -6.61 -5.26
N SER A 52 3.66 -7.26 -6.09
CA SER A 52 3.93 -8.70 -6.03
C SER A 52 5.35 -8.92 -5.53
N LEU A 53 5.50 -9.68 -4.44
CA LEU A 53 6.77 -10.09 -3.88
C LEU A 53 6.93 -11.60 -4.05
N PRO A 54 7.79 -12.06 -4.98
CA PRO A 54 8.10 -13.47 -5.10
C PRO A 54 8.99 -13.92 -3.94
N LEU A 55 8.61 -15.02 -3.29
CA LEU A 55 9.31 -15.64 -2.20
C LEU A 55 9.58 -17.09 -2.55
N SER A 56 10.83 -17.50 -2.58
CA SER A 56 11.24 -18.90 -2.77
C SER A 56 11.78 -19.44 -1.46
N ILE A 57 11.24 -20.58 -0.99
CA ILE A 57 11.66 -21.21 0.26
C ILE A 57 12.14 -22.62 -0.07
N TYR A 58 13.44 -22.84 0.11
CA TYR A 58 14.00 -24.18 0.12
C TYR A 58 13.95 -24.74 1.53
N ASN A 59 13.14 -25.79 1.73
CA ASN A 59 13.08 -26.49 3.01
C ASN A 59 14.10 -27.64 3.02
N GLY A 60 15.37 -27.32 3.27
CA GLY A 60 16.45 -28.31 3.41
C GLY A 60 16.41 -29.11 4.72
N GLY A 61 15.40 -28.89 5.56
CA GLY A 61 15.23 -29.55 6.85
C GLY A 61 14.70 -30.99 6.75
N PHE A 62 14.59 -31.64 7.91
CA PHE A 62 14.10 -33.03 8.03
C PHE A 62 12.57 -33.13 8.15
N TYR A 63 11.91 -32.00 8.37
CA TYR A 63 10.48 -31.93 8.65
C TYR A 63 9.78 -30.99 7.69
N ASP A 64 8.51 -31.26 7.41
CA ASP A 64 7.66 -30.35 6.65
C ASP A 64 7.36 -29.09 7.47
N ILE A 65 7.22 -27.96 6.76
CA ILE A 65 6.68 -26.72 7.30
C ILE A 65 5.19 -26.67 6.96
N ASN A 66 4.35 -26.62 7.98
CA ASN A 66 2.91 -26.61 7.80
C ASN A 66 2.33 -25.24 8.11
N ARG A 67 1.19 -24.90 7.45
CA ARG A 67 0.45 -23.65 7.66
C ARG A 67 1.33 -22.42 7.54
N PHE A 68 2.27 -22.42 6.58
CA PHE A 68 3.07 -21.25 6.32
C PHE A 68 2.14 -20.12 5.85
N ASN A 69 2.11 -19.04 6.59
CA ASN A 69 1.30 -17.86 6.30
C ASN A 69 2.14 -16.60 6.43
N ILE A 70 2.23 -15.84 5.35
CA ILE A 70 2.80 -14.49 5.36
C ILE A 70 1.66 -13.49 5.32
N THR A 71 1.64 -12.57 6.28
CA THR A 71 0.69 -11.47 6.35
C THR A 71 1.48 -10.16 6.33
N THR A 72 1.10 -9.24 5.44
CA THR A 72 1.63 -7.88 5.43
C THR A 72 0.48 -6.91 5.68
N GLN A 73 0.70 -5.99 6.61
CA GLN A 73 -0.21 -4.88 6.91
C GLN A 73 0.51 -3.56 6.68
N ILE A 74 -0.14 -2.65 5.95
CA ILE A 74 0.33 -1.30 5.74
C ILE A 74 -0.61 -0.36 6.47
N SER A 75 -0.08 0.54 7.25
CA SER A 75 -0.81 1.60 7.95
C SER A 75 -0.12 2.96 7.75
N ASP A 76 -0.89 4.02 7.90
CA ASP A 76 -0.35 5.36 7.92
C ASP A 76 0.37 5.66 9.26
N ASN A 77 0.98 6.83 9.37
CA ASN A 77 1.64 7.31 10.57
C ASN A 77 0.69 7.56 11.76
N ARG A 78 -0.64 7.51 11.52
CA ARG A 78 -1.69 7.63 12.54
C ARG A 78 -2.22 6.27 13.00
N GLY A 79 -1.69 5.17 12.43
CA GLY A 79 -2.11 3.80 12.70
C GLY A 79 -3.37 3.36 11.95
N SER A 80 -3.88 4.17 11.00
CA SER A 80 -5.01 3.77 10.16
C SER A 80 -4.56 2.75 9.14
N ALA A 81 -5.21 1.59 9.12
CA ALA A 81 -4.88 0.53 8.16
C ALA A 81 -5.24 0.96 6.74
N ILE A 82 -4.24 0.94 5.85
CA ILE A 82 -4.39 1.21 4.42
C ILE A 82 -4.72 -0.09 3.69
N ASN A 83 -3.95 -1.15 3.99
CA ASN A 83 -4.15 -2.46 3.39
C ASN A 83 -3.63 -3.58 4.30
N ARG A 84 -4.21 -4.77 4.12
CA ARG A 84 -3.71 -6.00 4.72
C ARG A 84 -3.86 -7.13 3.71
N SER A 85 -2.78 -7.86 3.50
CA SER A 85 -2.75 -9.03 2.61
C SER A 85 -2.20 -10.24 3.35
N SER A 86 -2.67 -11.42 2.97
CA SER A 86 -2.22 -12.69 3.56
C SER A 86 -2.13 -13.76 2.49
N THR A 87 -1.05 -14.55 2.54
CA THR A 87 -0.83 -15.68 1.63
C THR A 87 -0.52 -16.92 2.45
N LEU A 88 -1.41 -17.91 2.34
CA LEU A 88 -1.29 -19.19 3.05
C LEU A 88 -0.80 -20.28 2.10
N VAL A 89 0.24 -20.99 2.50
CA VAL A 89 0.70 -22.23 1.88
C VAL A 89 0.49 -23.37 2.88
N PRO A 90 -0.34 -24.35 2.57
CA PRO A 90 -0.69 -25.41 3.52
C PRO A 90 0.51 -26.21 4.00
N VAL A 91 1.43 -26.55 3.09
CA VAL A 91 2.63 -27.37 3.37
C VAL A 91 3.77 -26.91 2.48
N LEU A 92 4.96 -26.75 3.05
CA LEU A 92 6.24 -26.65 2.37
C LEU A 92 7.00 -27.94 2.65
N PRO A 93 7.03 -28.90 1.69
CA PRO A 93 7.60 -30.22 1.94
C PRO A 93 9.10 -30.16 2.20
N LYS A 94 9.59 -31.09 3.00
CA LYS A 94 11.03 -31.26 3.23
C LYS A 94 11.77 -31.62 1.93
N GLY A 95 12.95 -31.06 1.74
CA GLY A 95 13.80 -31.30 0.57
C GLY A 95 13.34 -30.57 -0.69
N GLU A 96 12.27 -29.79 -0.64
CA GLU A 96 11.70 -29.11 -1.82
C GLU A 96 11.91 -27.61 -1.77
N ASN A 97 11.89 -27.01 -2.97
CA ASN A 97 11.86 -25.56 -3.15
C ASN A 97 10.45 -25.15 -3.59
N THR A 98 9.79 -24.33 -2.78
CA THR A 98 8.46 -23.81 -3.08
C THR A 98 8.54 -22.32 -3.38
N THR A 99 8.01 -21.90 -4.52
CA THR A 99 7.89 -20.49 -4.88
C THR A 99 6.47 -20.00 -4.58
N ILE A 100 6.39 -18.89 -3.87
CA ILE A 100 5.17 -18.24 -3.40
C ILE A 100 5.17 -16.83 -3.96
N GLU A 101 4.05 -16.37 -4.44
CA GLU A 101 3.85 -14.97 -4.81
C GLU A 101 2.94 -14.30 -3.76
N HIS A 102 3.54 -13.44 -2.94
CA HIS A 102 2.75 -12.63 -2.00
C HIS A 102 2.34 -11.33 -2.67
N ARG A 103 1.04 -11.11 -2.80
CA ARG A 103 0.46 -9.96 -3.50
C ARG A 103 -0.22 -9.02 -2.53
N MET A 104 0.07 -7.73 -2.67
CA MET A 104 -0.60 -6.65 -1.96
C MET A 104 -1.28 -5.75 -2.99
N THR A 105 -2.57 -5.47 -2.79
CA THR A 105 -3.31 -4.59 -3.70
C THR A 105 -3.59 -3.26 -3.01
N LEU A 106 -3.03 -2.17 -3.54
CA LEU A 106 -3.25 -0.81 -3.07
C LEU A 106 -4.25 -0.11 -3.99
N SER A 107 -5.45 0.14 -3.51
CA SER A 107 -6.47 0.88 -4.26
C SER A 107 -6.41 2.37 -3.92
N ILE A 108 -5.95 3.19 -4.87
CA ILE A 108 -5.97 4.66 -4.73
C ILE A 108 -7.41 5.16 -4.61
N LYS A 109 -8.36 4.53 -5.29
CA LYS A 109 -9.78 4.88 -5.17
C LYS A 109 -10.29 4.69 -3.74
N GLN A 110 -9.90 3.61 -3.08
CA GLN A 110 -10.26 3.39 -1.67
C GLN A 110 -9.61 4.44 -0.75
N ALA A 111 -8.35 4.79 -0.99
CA ALA A 111 -7.68 5.85 -0.26
C ALA A 111 -8.40 7.19 -0.43
N ALA A 112 -8.82 7.54 -1.63
CA ALA A 112 -9.51 8.79 -1.94
C ALA A 112 -10.89 8.93 -1.27
N THR A 113 -11.61 7.82 -1.08
CA THR A 113 -12.95 7.81 -0.47
C THR A 113 -12.94 7.61 1.04
N SER A 114 -11.79 7.42 1.65
CA SER A 114 -11.60 7.17 3.07
C SER A 114 -10.92 8.34 3.78
N ASN A 115 -10.67 8.18 5.08
CA ASN A 115 -9.88 9.11 5.89
C ASN A 115 -8.40 9.21 5.42
N LEU A 116 -8.02 8.49 4.37
CA LEU A 116 -6.68 8.44 3.79
C LEU A 116 -6.51 9.41 2.60
N SER A 117 -7.56 10.17 2.25
CA SER A 117 -7.50 11.12 1.12
C SER A 117 -6.38 12.16 1.25
N TYR A 118 -5.94 12.45 2.46
CA TYR A 118 -4.80 13.36 2.69
C TYR A 118 -3.49 12.82 2.07
N LEU A 119 -3.33 11.49 1.89
CA LEU A 119 -2.18 10.87 1.22
C LEU A 119 -2.08 11.23 -0.27
N LEU A 120 -3.13 11.75 -0.86
CA LEU A 120 -3.09 12.24 -2.23
C LEU A 120 -2.33 13.57 -2.34
N PHE A 121 -2.30 14.36 -1.26
CA PHE A 121 -1.79 15.73 -1.26
C PHE A 121 -0.60 15.95 -0.30
N ASN A 122 -0.33 15.00 0.59
CA ASN A 122 0.71 15.13 1.60
C ASN A 122 1.62 13.92 1.60
N ASP A 123 2.92 14.18 1.55
CA ASP A 123 3.93 13.17 1.82
C ASP A 123 3.75 12.61 3.22
N SER A 124 4.03 11.35 3.40
CA SER A 124 3.85 10.66 4.67
C SER A 124 4.84 9.51 4.82
N GLU A 125 4.91 8.96 6.02
CA GLU A 125 5.55 7.68 6.29
C GLU A 125 4.48 6.60 6.45
N LEU A 126 4.71 5.46 5.83
CA LEU A 126 3.89 4.28 5.96
C LEU A 126 4.60 3.26 6.84
N ASN A 127 3.87 2.71 7.80
CA ASN A 127 4.34 1.61 8.62
C ASN A 127 3.95 0.29 7.95
N VAL A 128 4.93 -0.55 7.72
CA VAL A 128 4.75 -1.88 7.13
C VAL A 128 5.07 -2.93 8.19
N GLU A 129 4.09 -3.72 8.57
CA GLU A 129 4.24 -4.86 9.45
C GLU A 129 4.17 -6.14 8.62
N ALA A 130 5.20 -6.97 8.68
CA ALA A 130 5.25 -8.28 8.07
C ALA A 130 5.26 -9.36 9.15
N ILE A 131 4.31 -10.28 9.10
CA ILE A 131 4.17 -11.37 10.06
C ILE A 131 4.22 -12.70 9.28
N VAL A 132 5.13 -13.56 9.67
CA VAL A 132 5.22 -14.93 9.17
C VAL A 132 4.85 -15.89 10.30
N LYS A 133 3.84 -16.72 10.05
CA LYS A 133 3.40 -17.79 10.96
C LYS A 133 3.55 -19.13 10.28
N LEU A 134 4.01 -20.12 11.01
CA LEU A 134 4.14 -21.48 10.52
C LEU A 134 4.10 -22.50 11.66
N VAL A 135 3.88 -23.76 11.33
CA VAL A 135 4.02 -24.88 12.27
C VAL A 135 5.11 -25.80 11.74
N TYR A 136 6.20 -25.90 12.48
CA TYR A 136 7.33 -26.74 12.12
C TYR A 136 7.24 -28.11 12.77
N ALA A 137 7.59 -29.18 12.06
CA ALA A 137 7.55 -30.57 12.53
C ALA A 137 6.18 -30.99 13.14
N ASN A 138 5.08 -30.38 12.70
CA ASN A 138 3.71 -30.58 13.24
C ASN A 138 3.54 -30.27 14.74
N ALA A 139 4.56 -29.72 15.40
CA ALA A 139 4.55 -29.55 16.85
C ALA A 139 4.88 -28.12 17.30
N PHE A 140 5.71 -27.40 16.56
CA PHE A 140 6.26 -26.12 16.98
C PHE A 140 5.62 -24.97 16.19
N PRO A 141 4.69 -24.22 16.78
CA PRO A 141 4.23 -22.97 16.18
C PRO A 141 5.33 -21.92 16.28
N ILE A 142 5.65 -21.28 15.15
CA ILE A 142 6.65 -20.22 15.03
C ILE A 142 5.96 -18.99 14.47
N GLU A 143 6.20 -17.84 15.09
CA GLU A 143 5.77 -16.54 14.62
C GLU A 143 6.97 -15.60 14.60
N ILE A 144 7.18 -14.95 13.47
CA ILE A 144 8.24 -13.96 13.26
C ILE A 144 7.55 -12.70 12.76
N SER A 145 7.79 -11.57 13.40
CA SER A 145 7.30 -10.27 12.96
C SER A 145 8.46 -9.32 12.71
N SER A 146 8.27 -8.43 11.74
CA SER A 146 9.19 -7.36 11.41
C SER A 146 8.39 -6.12 11.07
N ASN A 147 8.83 -4.97 11.60
CA ASN A 147 8.24 -3.67 11.32
C ASN A 147 9.29 -2.77 10.68
N PHE A 148 8.91 -2.06 9.64
CA PHE A 148 9.74 -1.04 9.03
C PHE A 148 8.87 0.10 8.50
N THR A 149 9.48 1.26 8.28
CA THR A 149 8.83 2.41 7.67
C THR A 149 9.30 2.57 6.23
N THR A 150 8.42 3.08 5.38
CA THR A 150 8.73 3.47 4.00
C THR A 150 8.10 4.81 3.71
N SER A 151 8.79 5.63 2.90
CA SER A 151 8.25 6.92 2.49
C SER A 151 7.12 6.73 1.47
N TRP A 152 6.10 7.54 1.62
CA TRP A 152 5.03 7.73 0.66
C TRP A 152 5.13 9.13 0.09
N GLY A 153 5.37 9.28 -1.21
CA GLY A 153 5.28 10.53 -1.92
C GLY A 153 3.86 10.76 -2.43
N ALA A 154 3.31 11.93 -2.16
CA ALA A 154 1.96 12.29 -2.59
C ALA A 154 1.90 12.55 -4.10
N PRO A 155 0.91 12.00 -4.83
CA PRO A 155 0.79 12.21 -6.28
C PRO A 155 0.37 13.63 -6.68
N PHE A 156 -0.24 14.39 -5.77
CA PHE A 156 -0.68 15.77 -5.99
C PHE A 156 -0.15 16.70 -4.88
N ALA A 157 1.11 16.52 -4.49
CA ALA A 157 1.75 17.35 -3.48
C ALA A 157 1.77 18.83 -3.88
N ASN A 158 1.75 19.72 -2.90
CA ASN A 158 1.82 21.15 -3.13
C ASN A 158 0.80 21.69 -4.12
N LEU A 159 -0.41 21.08 -4.17
CA LEU A 159 -1.47 21.51 -5.06
C LEU A 159 -1.84 22.97 -4.77
N THR A 160 -1.71 23.81 -5.79
CA THR A 160 -2.07 25.22 -5.73
C THR A 160 -2.93 25.63 -6.92
N LEU A 161 -3.85 26.53 -6.64
CA LEU A 161 -4.59 27.28 -7.64
C LEU A 161 -4.23 28.76 -7.46
N GLY A 162 -3.60 29.36 -8.47
CA GLY A 162 -3.19 30.74 -8.42
C GLY A 162 -4.36 31.72 -8.63
N ASN A 163 -4.05 33.01 -8.59
CA ASN A 163 -5.04 34.06 -8.72
C ASN A 163 -5.72 34.06 -10.09
N ILE A 164 -6.97 34.48 -10.11
CA ILE A 164 -7.73 34.70 -11.34
C ILE A 164 -7.08 35.85 -12.13
N VAL A 165 -6.76 35.58 -13.38
CA VAL A 165 -6.34 36.60 -14.34
C VAL A 165 -7.47 36.80 -15.35
N LEU A 166 -7.95 38.04 -15.42
CA LEU A 166 -9.00 38.41 -16.37
C LEU A 166 -8.41 38.55 -17.77
N ILE A 167 -8.83 37.71 -18.72
CA ILE A 167 -8.42 37.80 -20.13
C ILE A 167 -9.38 38.69 -20.89
N SER A 168 -10.69 38.55 -20.63
CA SER A 168 -11.76 39.37 -21.21
C SER A 168 -12.95 39.46 -20.25
N SER A 169 -14.01 40.15 -20.64
CA SER A 169 -15.24 40.23 -19.83
C SER A 169 -15.91 38.89 -19.53
N THR A 170 -15.60 37.83 -20.31
CA THR A 170 -16.19 36.50 -20.19
C THR A 170 -15.17 35.38 -20.11
N ARG A 171 -13.87 35.69 -20.05
CA ARG A 171 -12.81 34.68 -19.97
C ARG A 171 -11.83 35.01 -18.89
N VAL A 172 -11.55 34.02 -18.07
CA VAL A 172 -10.57 34.06 -16.98
C VAL A 172 -9.53 32.97 -17.17
N SER A 173 -8.33 33.18 -16.67
CA SER A 173 -7.26 32.19 -16.59
C SER A 173 -6.85 31.97 -15.15
N MET A 174 -6.58 30.73 -14.78
CA MET A 174 -6.10 30.35 -13.47
C MET A 174 -4.92 29.38 -13.62
N PRO A 175 -3.75 29.70 -13.04
CA PRO A 175 -2.63 28.76 -13.01
C PRO A 175 -2.91 27.69 -11.97
N VAL A 176 -2.76 26.43 -12.37
CA VAL A 176 -2.81 25.25 -11.51
C VAL A 176 -1.44 24.62 -11.49
N SER A 177 -0.93 24.30 -10.33
CA SER A 177 0.30 23.51 -10.21
C SER A 177 0.23 22.51 -9.07
N PHE A 178 0.92 21.39 -9.25
CA PHE A 178 1.16 20.37 -8.23
C PHE A 178 2.46 19.61 -8.56
N GLU A 179 2.95 18.86 -7.60
CA GLU A 179 4.14 18.02 -7.74
C GLU A 179 3.74 16.56 -7.54
N ASN A 180 4.23 15.69 -8.40
CA ASN A 180 4.06 14.26 -8.21
C ASN A 180 5.30 13.70 -7.51
N HIS A 181 5.24 13.56 -6.19
CA HIS A 181 6.31 12.96 -5.38
C HIS A 181 6.21 11.43 -5.32
N SER A 182 5.19 10.84 -5.95
CA SER A 182 5.02 9.39 -5.92
C SER A 182 5.91 8.70 -6.95
N PHE A 183 6.18 7.42 -6.75
CA PHE A 183 6.85 6.56 -7.72
C PHE A 183 5.96 6.18 -8.91
N LEU A 184 4.73 6.67 -8.95
CA LEU A 184 3.72 6.37 -9.96
C LEU A 184 3.55 7.56 -10.90
N GLY A 185 3.52 7.30 -12.22
CA GLY A 185 3.09 8.31 -13.19
C GLY A 185 1.58 8.57 -13.04
N MET A 186 1.22 9.84 -12.97
CA MET A 186 -0.17 10.29 -12.90
C MET A 186 -0.56 10.98 -14.19
N ASN A 187 -1.56 10.46 -14.88
CA ASN A 187 -2.13 11.07 -16.07
C ASN A 187 -3.65 11.05 -16.02
N GLY A 188 -4.28 12.00 -16.70
CA GLY A 188 -5.73 12.10 -16.69
C GLY A 188 -6.24 13.47 -17.13
N THR A 189 -7.38 13.84 -16.58
CA THR A 189 -8.06 15.11 -16.84
C THR A 189 -8.25 15.89 -15.54
N LEU A 190 -7.88 17.15 -15.53
CA LEU A 190 -8.26 18.13 -14.53
C LEU A 190 -9.51 18.83 -15.02
N ARG A 191 -10.61 18.74 -14.25
CA ARG A 191 -11.82 19.49 -14.49
C ARG A 191 -11.91 20.62 -13.49
N LEU A 192 -11.98 21.84 -13.98
CA LEU A 192 -12.13 23.07 -13.20
C LEU A 192 -13.52 23.59 -13.38
N GLU A 193 -14.22 23.83 -12.29
CA GLU A 193 -15.56 24.45 -12.22
C GLU A 193 -15.47 25.74 -11.40
N ILE A 194 -16.07 26.80 -11.92
CA ILE A 194 -16.12 28.10 -11.25
C ILE A 194 -17.54 28.34 -10.75
N VAL A 195 -17.65 28.78 -9.51
CA VAL A 195 -18.91 28.93 -8.79
C VAL A 195 -19.06 30.37 -8.30
N ASP A 196 -20.25 30.91 -8.42
CA ASP A 196 -20.60 32.24 -7.93
C ASP A 196 -21.00 32.25 -6.44
N SER A 197 -21.31 33.43 -5.94
CA SER A 197 -21.74 33.63 -4.54
C SER A 197 -23.09 32.98 -4.18
N THR A 198 -23.83 32.50 -5.17
CA THR A 198 -25.12 31.78 -4.99
C THR A 198 -24.95 30.28 -5.16
N ASN A 199 -23.69 29.79 -5.24
CA ASN A 199 -23.34 28.40 -5.42
C ASN A 199 -23.77 27.81 -6.78
N ASN A 200 -23.93 28.65 -7.81
CA ASN A 200 -24.19 28.21 -9.16
C ASN A 200 -22.89 28.11 -9.96
N ALA A 201 -22.77 27.03 -10.74
CA ALA A 201 -21.68 26.90 -11.69
C ALA A 201 -21.83 27.95 -12.82
N VAL A 202 -20.88 28.87 -12.90
CA VAL A 202 -20.87 29.95 -13.91
C VAL A 202 -19.86 29.71 -15.01
N GLY A 203 -19.02 28.70 -14.90
CA GLY A 203 -18.06 28.30 -15.92
C GLY A 203 -17.37 27.01 -15.57
N GLY A 204 -16.82 26.35 -16.59
CA GLY A 204 -16.06 25.11 -16.38
C GLY A 204 -15.27 24.74 -17.63
N THR A 205 -14.20 24.00 -17.42
CA THR A 205 -13.34 23.48 -18.47
C THR A 205 -12.61 22.24 -17.99
N SER A 206 -12.10 21.47 -18.94
CA SER A 206 -11.29 20.28 -18.64
C SER A 206 -10.02 20.31 -19.44
N VAL A 207 -8.89 19.98 -18.82
CA VAL A 207 -7.58 19.91 -19.46
C VAL A 207 -6.89 18.59 -19.13
N ALA A 208 -6.25 17.99 -20.11
CA ALA A 208 -5.43 16.81 -19.86
C ALA A 208 -4.17 17.18 -19.09
N PHE A 209 -3.74 16.30 -18.20
CA PHE A 209 -2.46 16.40 -17.51
C PHE A 209 -1.68 15.08 -17.61
N ASP A 210 -0.36 15.23 -17.58
CA ASP A 210 0.59 14.13 -17.46
C ASP A 210 1.68 14.58 -16.49
N ALA A 211 1.83 13.85 -15.40
CA ALA A 211 2.80 14.10 -14.34
C ALA A 211 3.56 12.80 -14.03
N PRO A 212 4.67 12.55 -14.75
CA PRO A 212 5.58 11.45 -14.42
C PRO A 212 6.04 11.48 -12.95
N PRO A 213 6.60 10.37 -12.41
CA PRO A 213 7.20 10.35 -11.09
C PRO A 213 8.20 11.49 -10.90
N GLU A 214 8.22 12.08 -9.70
CA GLU A 214 9.17 13.12 -9.30
C GLU A 214 9.17 14.37 -10.22
N THR A 215 8.00 14.69 -10.81
CA THR A 215 7.87 15.87 -11.70
C THR A 215 6.84 16.86 -11.19
N ARG A 216 6.98 18.10 -11.64
CA ARG A 216 6.01 19.18 -11.41
C ARG A 216 5.14 19.36 -12.64
N PHE A 217 3.83 19.40 -12.41
CA PHE A 217 2.84 19.86 -13.37
C PHE A 217 2.53 21.34 -13.11
N GLU A 218 2.51 22.16 -14.16
CA GLU A 218 2.10 23.55 -14.07
C GLU A 218 1.43 23.96 -15.38
N ARG A 219 0.21 24.52 -15.28
CA ARG A 219 -0.55 24.96 -16.45
C ARG A 219 -1.53 26.06 -16.10
N SER A 220 -1.63 27.08 -16.96
CA SER A 220 -2.72 28.05 -16.93
C SER A 220 -3.95 27.49 -17.62
N ILE A 221 -5.07 27.47 -16.91
CA ILE A 221 -6.33 26.92 -17.38
C ILE A 221 -7.27 28.07 -17.69
N GLU A 222 -7.70 28.19 -18.95
CA GLU A 222 -8.68 29.20 -19.37
C GLU A 222 -10.11 28.66 -19.22
N VAL A 223 -10.98 29.47 -18.65
CA VAL A 223 -12.40 29.18 -18.46
C VAL A 223 -13.25 30.30 -19.02
N THR A 224 -14.25 29.93 -19.78
CA THR A 224 -15.32 30.87 -20.18
C THR A 224 -16.38 30.90 -19.10
N VAL A 225 -16.72 32.10 -18.61
CA VAL A 225 -17.69 32.31 -17.55
C VAL A 225 -18.94 32.99 -18.08
N SER A 226 -20.09 32.56 -17.59
CA SER A 226 -21.39 33.21 -17.83
C SER A 226 -21.63 34.22 -16.69
N GLY A 227 -21.65 35.50 -17.01
CA GLY A 227 -21.85 36.56 -16.01
C GLY A 227 -20.56 37.37 -15.73
N SER A 228 -20.63 38.18 -14.67
CA SER A 228 -19.50 39.04 -14.30
C SER A 228 -18.45 38.27 -13.53
N PRO A 229 -17.17 38.32 -13.91
CA PRO A 229 -16.08 37.73 -13.14
C PRO A 229 -15.98 38.20 -11.69
N ALA A 230 -16.50 39.40 -11.38
CA ALA A 230 -16.53 39.92 -10.00
C ALA A 230 -17.47 39.14 -9.05
N GLN A 231 -18.34 38.28 -9.57
CA GLN A 231 -19.24 37.43 -8.77
C GLN A 231 -18.65 36.05 -8.46
N ILE A 232 -17.49 35.73 -9.01
CA ILE A 232 -16.81 34.47 -8.75
C ILE A 232 -16.38 34.43 -7.28
N ARG A 233 -16.63 33.31 -6.61
CA ARG A 233 -16.27 33.12 -5.19
C ARG A 233 -15.41 31.89 -4.96
N GLU A 234 -15.62 30.87 -5.74
CA GLU A 234 -15.02 29.56 -5.48
C GLU A 234 -14.62 28.88 -6.80
N ALA A 235 -13.51 28.17 -6.75
CA ALA A 235 -13.12 27.24 -7.80
C ALA A 235 -13.09 25.81 -7.23
N ARG A 236 -13.64 24.88 -7.98
CA ARG A 236 -13.70 23.46 -7.66
C ARG A 236 -12.86 22.68 -8.66
N LEU A 237 -11.84 21.99 -8.15
CA LEU A 237 -10.96 21.19 -8.97
C LEU A 237 -11.27 19.70 -8.76
N TYR A 238 -11.37 18.97 -9.87
CA TYR A 238 -11.61 17.53 -9.88
C TYR A 238 -10.48 16.86 -10.66
N PHE A 239 -10.01 15.73 -10.13
CA PHE A 239 -9.02 14.87 -10.76
C PHE A 239 -9.71 13.63 -11.30
N GLU A 240 -9.65 13.41 -12.58
CA GLU A 240 -10.20 12.24 -13.28
C GLU A 240 -9.04 11.49 -13.94
N THR A 241 -8.61 10.39 -13.32
CA THR A 241 -7.54 9.52 -13.82
C THR A 241 -8.08 8.12 -14.08
N PRO A 242 -7.36 7.24 -14.78
CA PRO A 242 -7.78 5.85 -14.96
C PRO A 242 -8.03 5.10 -13.65
N PHE A 243 -7.47 5.57 -12.54
CA PHE A 243 -7.54 4.87 -11.25
C PHE A 243 -8.29 5.64 -10.17
N LEU A 244 -8.59 6.93 -10.40
CA LEU A 244 -9.09 7.82 -9.36
C LEU A 244 -9.98 8.88 -9.97
N GLU A 245 -11.17 9.01 -9.41
CA GLU A 245 -11.96 10.24 -9.49
C GLU A 245 -11.97 10.88 -8.10
N TYR A 246 -11.46 12.09 -7.99
CA TYR A 246 -11.36 12.79 -6.73
C TYR A 246 -11.75 14.26 -6.87
N GLY A 247 -12.48 14.76 -5.90
CA GLY A 247 -12.90 16.17 -5.83
C GLY A 247 -14.35 16.30 -5.34
N PRO A 248 -14.83 17.54 -5.20
CA PRO A 248 -14.07 18.77 -5.48
C PRO A 248 -13.00 19.08 -4.41
N VAL A 249 -11.82 19.54 -4.87
CA VAL A 249 -10.91 20.32 -4.02
C VAL A 249 -11.32 21.77 -4.19
N VAL A 250 -11.72 22.38 -3.09
CA VAL A 250 -12.33 23.71 -3.09
C VAL A 250 -11.30 24.78 -2.75
N PHE A 251 -11.26 25.82 -3.59
CA PHE A 251 -10.43 26.98 -3.42
C PHE A 251 -11.31 28.22 -3.30
N SER A 252 -11.21 28.93 -2.17
CA SER A 252 -11.84 30.25 -2.02
C SER A 252 -11.04 31.30 -2.78
N LEU A 253 -11.72 32.11 -3.59
CA LEU A 253 -11.12 33.10 -4.49
C LEU A 253 -11.37 34.55 -4.03
N VAL A 254 -11.66 34.72 -2.73
CA VAL A 254 -11.94 36.03 -2.09
C VAL A 254 -10.76 36.47 -1.25
#